data_1f959236ac66302f38e0cf8bee2de40f
#
_entry.id   1f959236ac66302f38e0cf8bee2de40f
#
_cell.length_a   1.000
_cell.length_b   1.000
_cell.length_c   1.000
_cell.angle_alpha   90.00
_cell.angle_beta   90.00
_cell.angle_gamma   90.00
#
_symmetry.space_group_name_H-M   'P 1'
#
loop_
_entity.id
_entity.type
_entity.pdbx_description
1 polymer ?
#
loop_
_entity_poly.entity_id
_entity_poly.type
_entity_poly.pdbx_seq_one_letter_code
_entity_poly.pdbx_strand_id
1 'polypeptide(L)'
;WAGELAAGRPSPRLYRLPPAPAAALEIQPLAPAPVFDVGLMLLGYKLPEAARAGAPFQVTVVWRVLDPPAAVRTRDMTAFNHILDAGGQGAAQADGLALLSRDWWPGDVLIQPYEVTLPAGVYRWRTGLYSRADGGRAQLLTGGDSVDLPAFTVR
;
A
#
# COMPACT_ATOMS: atom_id res chain seq x y z
N TRP A 1 -3.28 11.92 22.81
CA TRP A 1 -3.83 10.79 23.55
C TRP A 1 -2.99 9.56 23.21
N ALA A 2 -2.04 9.24 24.09
CA ALA A 2 -1.29 7.98 24.02
C ALA A 2 -2.06 6.95 24.86
N GLY A 3 -2.80 6.06 24.22
CA GLY A 3 -3.32 4.84 24.83
C GLY A 3 -2.25 3.76 24.68
N GLU A 4 -1.61 3.37 25.76
CA GLU A 4 -0.78 2.15 25.81
C GLU A 4 -1.65 0.94 25.47
N LEU A 5 -1.30 0.27 24.40
CA LEU A 5 -1.81 -1.08 24.11
C LEU A 5 -0.72 -2.08 24.44
N ALA A 6 -1.16 -3.11 25.17
CA ALA A 6 -0.37 -4.19 25.75
C ALA A 6 0.71 -4.78 24.83
N ALA A 7 1.80 -5.21 25.46
CA ALA A 7 3.01 -5.81 24.93
C ALA A 7 2.87 -6.66 23.65
N GLY A 8 3.63 -6.31 22.61
CA GLY A 8 4.04 -7.23 21.56
C GLY A 8 3.75 -6.86 20.11
N ARG A 9 3.01 -5.78 19.80
CA ARG A 9 2.84 -5.32 18.42
C ARG A 9 3.26 -3.85 18.31
N PRO A 10 4.14 -3.47 17.37
CA PRO A 10 4.43 -2.06 17.14
C PRO A 10 3.14 -1.36 16.71
N SER A 11 2.67 -0.43 17.55
CA SER A 11 1.55 0.43 17.19
C SER A 11 1.94 1.25 15.96
N PRO A 12 1.11 1.33 14.92
CA PRO A 12 1.36 2.18 13.79
C PRO A 12 1.46 3.62 14.30
N ARG A 13 2.63 4.25 14.13
CA ARG A 13 2.80 5.67 14.44
C ARG A 13 2.34 6.47 13.24
N LEU A 14 1.24 7.19 13.40
CA LEU A 14 0.81 8.16 12.41
C LEU A 14 1.67 9.42 12.52
N TYR A 15 2.43 9.70 11.48
CA TYR A 15 3.14 10.97 11.37
C TYR A 15 2.46 11.83 10.30
N ARG A 16 1.90 12.96 10.69
CA ARG A 16 1.52 14.00 9.73
C ARG A 16 2.78 14.78 9.40
N LEU A 17 3.44 14.40 8.33
CA LEU A 17 4.58 15.11 7.80
C LEU A 17 4.08 16.31 6.95
N PRO A 18 4.78 17.46 6.99
CA PRO A 18 4.57 18.47 5.96
C PRO A 18 4.82 17.82 4.59
N PRO A 19 4.25 18.34 3.48
CA PRO A 19 4.38 17.75 2.16
C PRO A 19 5.86 17.66 1.78
N ALA A 20 6.48 16.51 2.12
CA ALA A 20 7.84 16.22 1.73
C ALA A 20 7.83 15.83 0.24
N PRO A 21 8.79 16.27 -0.56
CA PRO A 21 8.96 15.77 -1.91
C PRO A 21 9.18 14.26 -1.85
N ALA A 22 8.62 13.51 -2.82
CA ALA A 22 8.73 12.05 -2.89
C ALA A 22 10.20 11.56 -2.79
N ALA A 23 11.15 12.35 -3.26
CA ALA A 23 12.60 12.10 -3.12
C ALA A 23 13.07 11.97 -1.66
N ALA A 24 12.41 12.63 -0.70
CA ALA A 24 12.76 12.51 0.72
C ALA A 24 12.29 11.19 1.35
N LEU A 25 11.47 10.41 0.66
CA LEU A 25 10.93 9.14 1.14
C LEU A 25 11.75 7.92 0.70
N GLU A 26 12.82 8.13 -0.06
CA GLU A 26 13.66 7.05 -0.63
C GLU A 26 12.83 5.97 -1.36
N ILE A 27 11.76 6.38 -2.02
CA ILE A 27 10.89 5.49 -2.78
C ILE A 27 11.20 5.54 -4.27
N GLN A 28 10.87 4.48 -4.98
CA GLN A 28 10.83 4.47 -6.43
C GLN A 28 9.48 5.08 -6.87
N PRO A 29 9.47 6.28 -7.46
CA PRO A 29 8.23 6.94 -7.86
C PRO A 29 7.61 6.24 -9.08
N LEU A 30 6.29 6.27 -9.15
CA LEU A 30 5.55 5.88 -10.35
C LEU A 30 5.29 7.10 -11.21
N ALA A 31 5.58 7.00 -12.50
CA ALA A 31 5.38 8.08 -13.47
C ALA A 31 4.72 7.53 -14.76
N PRO A 32 3.48 7.90 -15.10
CA PRO A 32 2.57 8.71 -14.28
C PRO A 32 2.12 7.99 -13.02
N ALA A 33 1.89 8.74 -11.93
CA ALA A 33 1.38 8.18 -10.70
C ALA A 33 -0.10 7.76 -10.87
N PRO A 34 -0.47 6.49 -10.64
CA PRO A 34 -1.83 6.03 -10.78
C PRO A 34 -2.77 6.68 -9.77
N VAL A 35 -3.96 7.10 -10.21
CA VAL A 35 -5.00 7.72 -9.38
C VAL A 35 -6.23 6.84 -9.38
N PHE A 36 -6.76 6.57 -8.19
CA PHE A 36 -7.99 5.84 -7.97
C PHE A 36 -9.17 6.80 -7.76
N ASP A 37 -10.35 6.38 -8.17
CA ASP A 37 -11.63 7.13 -8.10
C ASP A 37 -12.06 7.49 -6.68
N VAL A 38 -11.44 6.87 -5.68
CA VAL A 38 -11.61 7.17 -4.26
C VAL A 38 -10.75 8.33 -3.76
N GLY A 39 -10.07 9.05 -4.65
CA GLY A 39 -9.23 10.19 -4.31
C GLY A 39 -7.88 9.82 -3.70
N LEU A 40 -7.37 8.62 -3.95
CA LEU A 40 -6.01 8.20 -3.60
C LEU A 40 -5.14 8.08 -4.84
N MET A 41 -3.90 8.57 -4.73
CA MET A 41 -2.85 8.44 -5.72
C MET A 41 -1.73 7.55 -5.18
N LEU A 42 -1.29 6.56 -5.95
CA LEU A 42 -0.14 5.74 -5.63
C LEU A 42 1.13 6.50 -6.05
N LEU A 43 1.86 7.06 -5.08
CA LEU A 43 3.07 7.84 -5.33
C LEU A 43 4.25 6.97 -5.77
N GLY A 44 4.40 5.82 -5.13
CA GLY A 44 5.53 4.95 -5.38
C GLY A 44 5.65 3.85 -4.33
N TYR A 45 6.79 3.19 -4.36
CA TYR A 45 7.04 2.01 -3.53
C TYR A 45 8.54 1.89 -3.20
N LYS A 46 8.83 1.06 -2.20
CA LYS A 46 10.19 0.57 -1.90
C LYS A 46 10.15 -0.93 -1.81
N LEU A 47 10.85 -1.60 -2.72
CA LEU A 47 11.10 -3.03 -2.67
C LEU A 47 12.41 -3.31 -1.92
N PRO A 48 12.59 -4.50 -1.33
CA PRO A 48 13.85 -4.84 -0.69
C PRO A 48 14.97 -4.93 -1.73
N GLU A 49 16.15 -4.43 -1.40
CA GLU A 49 17.36 -4.58 -2.25
C GLU A 49 17.77 -6.05 -2.34
N ALA A 50 17.60 -6.79 -1.27
CA ALA A 50 17.82 -8.23 -1.19
C ALA A 50 16.79 -8.87 -0.26
N ALA A 51 16.05 -9.85 -0.77
CA ALA A 51 15.15 -10.67 0.01
C ALA A 51 15.69 -12.11 0.08
N ARG A 52 15.72 -12.66 1.31
CA ARG A 52 16.16 -14.05 1.54
C ARG A 52 14.95 -14.97 1.67
N ALA A 53 15.03 -16.12 1.04
CA ALA A 53 14.01 -17.15 1.13
C ALA A 53 13.76 -17.59 2.57
N GLY A 54 12.49 -17.64 2.96
CA GLY A 54 12.08 -18.04 4.31
C GLY A 54 12.35 -17.01 5.41
N ALA A 55 12.95 -15.86 5.09
CA ALA A 55 13.13 -14.76 6.04
C ALA A 55 12.10 -13.64 5.77
N PRO A 56 11.62 -12.93 6.81
CA PRO A 56 10.74 -11.80 6.64
C PRO A 56 11.49 -10.63 5.97
N PHE A 57 10.82 -9.95 5.06
CA PHE A 57 11.28 -8.70 4.45
C PHE A 57 10.13 -7.71 4.30
N GLN A 58 10.46 -6.45 4.07
CA GLN A 58 9.48 -5.38 4.01
C GLN A 58 9.34 -4.82 2.60
N VAL A 59 8.11 -4.61 2.17
CA VAL A 59 7.73 -3.80 1.01
C VAL A 59 6.98 -2.58 1.52
N THR A 60 7.33 -1.39 1.06
CA THR A 60 6.62 -0.17 1.43
C THR A 60 5.88 0.37 0.21
N VAL A 61 4.62 0.70 0.41
CA VAL A 61 3.77 1.36 -0.59
C VAL A 61 3.38 2.74 -0.06
N VAL A 62 3.48 3.75 -0.91
CA VAL A 62 3.24 5.15 -0.51
C VAL A 62 2.12 5.75 -1.33
N TRP A 63 1.11 6.25 -0.62
CA TRP A 63 -0.08 6.85 -1.17
C TRP A 63 -0.17 8.34 -0.81
N ARG A 64 -0.83 9.11 -1.66
CA ARG A 64 -1.23 10.48 -1.34
C ARG A 64 -2.75 10.60 -1.41
N VAL A 65 -3.33 11.19 -0.38
CA VAL A 65 -4.74 11.58 -0.40
C VAL A 65 -4.87 12.86 -1.23
N LEU A 66 -5.70 12.81 -2.26
CA LEU A 66 -6.02 13.96 -3.11
C LEU A 66 -7.29 14.66 -2.58
N ASP A 67 -8.42 14.32 -3.15
CA ASP A 67 -9.74 14.83 -2.75
C ASP A 67 -10.73 13.66 -2.72
N PRO A 68 -10.80 12.93 -1.58
CA PRO A 68 -11.68 11.77 -1.48
C PRO A 68 -13.14 12.21 -1.49
N PRO A 69 -13.99 11.60 -2.35
CA PRO A 69 -15.42 11.82 -2.32
C PRO A 69 -16.02 11.56 -0.94
N ALA A 70 -17.04 12.31 -0.54
CA ALA A 70 -17.67 12.17 0.79
C ALA A 70 -18.10 10.72 1.09
N ALA A 71 -18.58 9.99 0.09
CA ALA A 71 -18.96 8.58 0.22
C ALA A 71 -17.80 7.65 0.60
N VAL A 72 -16.54 8.01 0.31
CA VAL A 72 -15.36 7.20 0.65
C VAL A 72 -15.16 7.13 2.15
N ARG A 73 -15.49 8.19 2.88
CA ARG A 73 -15.36 8.26 4.33
C ARG A 73 -16.21 7.23 5.07
N THR A 74 -17.30 6.79 4.46
CA THR A 74 -18.24 5.79 5.04
C THR A 74 -17.98 4.37 4.54
N ARG A 75 -17.14 4.18 3.50
CA ARG A 75 -16.92 2.87 2.86
C ARG A 75 -15.85 2.02 3.51
N ASP A 76 -15.11 2.53 4.49
CA ASP A 76 -13.98 1.82 5.12
C ASP A 76 -12.99 1.23 4.09
N MET A 77 -12.44 2.13 3.25
CA MET A 77 -11.48 1.75 2.20
C MET A 77 -10.16 1.27 2.80
N THR A 78 -9.61 0.21 2.21
CA THR A 78 -8.30 -0.34 2.57
C THR A 78 -7.54 -0.77 1.33
N ALA A 79 -6.24 -1.04 1.45
CA ALA A 79 -5.44 -1.58 0.36
C ALA A 79 -5.48 -3.11 0.38
N PHE A 80 -5.54 -3.72 -0.79
CA PHE A 80 -5.16 -5.11 -1.00
C PHE A 80 -3.76 -5.18 -1.64
N ASN A 81 -3.02 -6.22 -1.30
CA ASN A 81 -1.71 -6.49 -1.88
C ASN A 81 -1.60 -7.98 -2.12
N HIS A 82 -1.56 -8.36 -3.38
CA HIS A 82 -1.37 -9.74 -3.81
C HIS A 82 0.06 -9.89 -4.32
N ILE A 83 0.76 -10.87 -3.80
CA ILE A 83 2.08 -11.25 -4.29
C ILE A 83 1.89 -12.44 -5.23
N LEU A 84 2.23 -12.22 -6.50
CA LEU A 84 2.06 -13.20 -7.56
C LEU A 84 3.43 -13.78 -7.93
N ASP A 85 3.49 -15.09 -8.13
CA ASP A 85 4.68 -15.77 -8.64
C ASP A 85 4.90 -15.50 -10.15
N ALA A 86 5.93 -16.09 -10.73
CA ALA A 86 6.25 -15.95 -12.14
C ALA A 86 5.16 -16.49 -13.07
N GLY A 87 4.33 -17.42 -12.61
CA GLY A 87 3.17 -17.96 -13.32
C GLY A 87 1.90 -17.12 -13.13
N GLY A 88 1.95 -16.06 -12.33
CA GLY A 88 0.79 -15.22 -12.01
C GLY A 88 -0.14 -15.81 -10.95
N GLN A 89 0.29 -16.87 -10.26
CA GLN A 89 -0.47 -17.47 -9.16
C GLN A 89 -0.21 -16.70 -7.86
N GLY A 90 -1.24 -16.65 -7.00
CA GLY A 90 -1.11 -16.02 -5.68
C GLY A 90 -0.15 -16.79 -4.78
N ALA A 91 0.97 -16.16 -4.40
CA ALA A 91 1.96 -16.73 -3.49
C ALA A 91 1.75 -16.25 -2.05
N ALA A 92 1.29 -15.00 -1.86
CA ALA A 92 0.96 -14.42 -0.57
C ALA A 92 0.02 -13.23 -0.72
N GLN A 93 -0.49 -12.74 0.41
CA GLN A 93 -1.36 -11.58 0.51
C GLN A 93 -0.99 -10.78 1.77
N ALA A 94 -0.99 -9.45 1.65
CA ALA A 94 -0.68 -8.54 2.75
C ALA A 94 -1.57 -7.30 2.68
N ASP A 95 -2.81 -7.42 3.15
CA ASP A 95 -3.80 -6.35 3.06
C ASP A 95 -3.74 -5.40 4.25
N GLY A 96 -4.18 -4.18 4.04
CA GLY A 96 -4.39 -3.19 5.07
C GLY A 96 -3.90 -1.79 4.71
N LEU A 97 -4.51 -0.81 5.31
CA LEU A 97 -4.01 0.56 5.45
C LEU A 97 -4.12 0.95 6.92
N ALA A 98 -3.07 1.54 7.47
CA ALA A 98 -3.03 1.93 8.87
C ALA A 98 -4.02 3.06 9.21
N LEU A 99 -4.31 3.94 8.24
CA LEU A 99 -5.26 5.03 8.39
C LEU A 99 -6.61 4.66 7.77
N LEU A 100 -7.66 4.77 8.56
CA LEU A 100 -9.03 4.54 8.10
C LEU A 100 -9.47 5.64 7.12
N SER A 101 -10.23 5.30 6.09
CA SER A 101 -10.65 6.25 5.04
C SER A 101 -11.46 7.43 5.56
N ARG A 102 -12.16 7.28 6.68
CA ARG A 102 -12.88 8.38 7.35
C ARG A 102 -11.95 9.47 7.89
N ASP A 103 -10.68 9.12 8.12
CA ASP A 103 -9.67 10.01 8.70
C ASP A 103 -8.72 10.59 7.64
N TRP A 104 -8.96 10.33 6.36
CA TRP A 104 -8.16 10.87 5.26
C TRP A 104 -8.42 12.36 5.05
N TRP A 105 -7.34 13.13 4.96
CA TRP A 105 -7.38 14.55 4.62
C TRP A 105 -6.60 14.82 3.34
N PRO A 106 -7.09 15.71 2.47
CA PRO A 106 -6.36 16.11 1.28
C PRO A 106 -4.93 16.55 1.62
N GLY A 107 -3.94 16.00 0.89
CA GLY A 107 -2.53 16.25 1.10
C GLY A 107 -1.82 15.26 2.03
N ASP A 108 -2.55 14.43 2.79
CA ASP A 108 -1.93 13.38 3.61
C ASP A 108 -1.12 12.41 2.75
N VAL A 109 0.03 12.00 3.27
CA VAL A 109 0.87 10.95 2.68
C VAL A 109 0.84 9.74 3.60
N LEU A 110 0.36 8.62 3.07
CA LEU A 110 0.25 7.36 3.79
C LEU A 110 1.44 6.48 3.40
N ILE A 111 2.33 6.22 4.35
CA ILE A 111 3.49 5.34 4.16
C ILE A 111 3.13 4.02 4.83
N GLN A 112 2.89 2.99 4.01
CA GLN A 112 2.43 1.71 4.50
C GLN A 112 3.46 0.61 4.25
N PRO A 113 4.17 0.16 5.30
CA PRO A 113 5.01 -1.02 5.23
C PRO A 113 4.17 -2.31 5.34
N TYR A 114 4.57 -3.31 4.58
CA TYR A 114 4.04 -4.68 4.63
C TYR A 114 5.19 -5.65 4.83
N GLU A 115 5.08 -6.52 5.82
CA GLU A 115 6.05 -7.59 6.05
C GLU A 115 5.53 -8.89 5.44
N VAL A 116 6.38 -9.55 4.66
CA VAL A 116 6.07 -10.83 4.02
C VAL A 116 7.25 -11.77 4.09
N THR A 117 6.96 -13.07 4.06
CA THR A 117 7.96 -14.14 3.96
C THR A 117 7.61 -15.01 2.76
N LEU A 118 8.57 -15.23 1.85
CA LEU A 118 8.37 -15.97 0.62
C LEU A 118 9.50 -17.01 0.43
N PRO A 119 9.25 -18.11 -0.27
CA PRO A 119 10.30 -19.00 -0.76
C PRO A 119 11.13 -18.32 -1.85
N ALA A 120 12.24 -18.94 -2.26
CA ALA A 120 13.04 -18.47 -3.38
C ALA A 120 12.20 -18.44 -4.67
N GLY A 121 12.32 -17.34 -5.42
CA GLY A 121 11.51 -17.15 -6.64
C GLY A 121 11.52 -15.72 -7.16
N VAL A 122 10.85 -15.53 -8.29
CA VAL A 122 10.57 -14.21 -8.87
C VAL A 122 9.10 -13.88 -8.63
N TYR A 123 8.86 -12.70 -8.10
CA TYR A 123 7.52 -12.28 -7.68
C TYR A 123 7.16 -10.91 -8.24
N ARG A 124 5.86 -10.66 -8.32
CA ARG A 124 5.28 -9.36 -8.66
C ARG A 124 4.31 -8.95 -7.55
N TRP A 125 4.39 -7.71 -7.14
CA TRP A 125 3.46 -7.12 -6.18
C TRP A 125 2.34 -6.41 -6.92
N ARG A 126 1.09 -6.81 -6.68
CA ARG A 126 -0.11 -6.17 -7.20
C ARG A 126 -0.83 -5.47 -6.06
N THR A 127 -1.08 -4.18 -6.20
CA THR A 127 -1.79 -3.39 -5.19
C THR A 127 -2.99 -2.67 -5.76
N GLY A 128 -3.98 -2.44 -4.94
CA GLY A 128 -5.19 -1.66 -5.24
C GLY A 128 -5.97 -1.40 -3.97
N LEU A 129 -7.20 -0.90 -4.12
CA LEU A 129 -8.03 -0.48 -3.01
C LEU A 129 -9.40 -1.16 -3.08
N TYR A 130 -9.95 -1.51 -1.92
CA TYR A 130 -11.30 -2.05 -1.82
C TYR A 130 -12.01 -1.56 -0.55
N SER A 131 -13.32 -1.60 -0.58
CA SER A 131 -14.18 -1.32 0.57
C SER A 131 -14.37 -2.58 1.40
N ARG A 132 -14.07 -2.51 2.69
CA ARG A 132 -14.35 -3.63 3.62
C ARG A 132 -15.84 -3.84 3.85
N ALA A 133 -16.66 -2.81 3.62
CA ALA A 133 -18.09 -2.88 3.85
C ALA A 133 -18.81 -3.77 2.84
N ASP A 134 -18.38 -3.75 1.57
CA ASP A 134 -19.08 -4.42 0.47
C ASP A 134 -18.15 -5.19 -0.49
N GLY A 135 -16.84 -5.17 -0.25
CA GLY A 135 -15.84 -5.79 -1.13
C GLY A 135 -15.62 -5.07 -2.46
N GLY A 136 -16.30 -3.96 -2.69
CA GLY A 136 -16.21 -3.19 -3.94
C GLY A 136 -14.84 -2.59 -4.14
N ARG A 137 -14.22 -2.83 -5.31
CA ARG A 137 -12.89 -2.30 -5.66
C ARG A 137 -12.97 -0.89 -6.21
N ALA A 138 -12.04 -0.05 -5.78
CA ALA A 138 -11.82 1.25 -6.40
C ALA A 138 -11.26 1.08 -7.82
N GLN A 139 -11.60 2.01 -8.71
CA GLN A 139 -11.16 1.98 -10.10
C GLN A 139 -10.07 3.02 -10.33
N LEU A 140 -9.08 2.67 -11.14
CA LEU A 140 -8.13 3.64 -11.67
C LEU A 140 -8.84 4.58 -12.65
N LEU A 141 -8.51 5.85 -12.63
CA LEU A 141 -9.04 6.82 -13.58
C LEU A 141 -8.66 6.50 -15.05
N THR A 142 -7.63 5.68 -15.23
CA THR A 142 -7.17 5.17 -16.53
C THR A 142 -7.75 3.81 -16.90
N GLY A 143 -8.59 3.24 -16.05
CA GLY A 143 -9.19 1.90 -16.19
C GLY A 143 -8.44 0.82 -15.41
N GLY A 144 -9.18 -0.21 -15.00
CA GLY A 144 -8.68 -1.29 -14.14
C GLY A 144 -8.81 -0.96 -12.64
N ASP A 145 -8.49 -1.92 -11.79
CA ASP A 145 -8.68 -1.86 -10.34
C ASP A 145 -7.39 -2.09 -9.53
N SER A 146 -6.27 -2.22 -10.19
CA SER A 146 -4.99 -2.56 -9.56
C SER A 146 -3.78 -2.06 -10.34
N VAL A 147 -2.65 -1.97 -9.66
CA VAL A 147 -1.35 -1.59 -10.20
C VAL A 147 -0.36 -2.72 -9.91
N ASP A 148 0.33 -3.19 -10.94
CA ASP A 148 1.45 -4.11 -10.79
C ASP A 148 2.75 -3.33 -10.62
N LEU A 149 3.46 -3.57 -9.52
CA LEU A 149 4.81 -3.06 -9.31
C LEU A 149 5.83 -3.93 -10.07
N PRO A 150 7.04 -3.43 -10.35
CA PRO A 150 8.09 -4.22 -10.98
C PRO A 150 8.36 -5.53 -10.26
N ALA A 151 8.80 -6.53 -11.01
CA ALA A 151 9.17 -7.82 -10.43
C ALA A 151 10.41 -7.69 -9.54
N PHE A 152 10.46 -8.51 -8.48
CA PHE A 152 11.59 -8.63 -7.57
C PHE A 152 11.94 -10.11 -7.34
N THR A 153 13.17 -10.35 -6.88
CA THR A 153 13.69 -11.70 -6.66
C THR A 153 13.93 -11.96 -5.18
N VAL A 154 13.48 -13.11 -4.71
CA VAL A 154 13.79 -13.69 -3.40
C VAL A 154 14.79 -14.82 -3.60
N ARG A 155 15.94 -14.79 -2.91
CA ARG A 155 17.06 -15.75 -3.06
C ARG A 155 17.36 -16.49 -1.76
#